data_9d9041b48d060404b8fe2ff94feb3fdd
#
_entry.id   9d9041b48d060404b8fe2ff94feb3fdd
#
_cell.length_a   1.000
_cell.length_b   1.000
_cell.length_c   1.000
_cell.angle_alpha   90.00
_cell.angle_beta   90.00
_cell.angle_gamma   90.00
#
_symmetry.space_group_name_H-M   'P 1'
#
loop_
_entity.id
_entity.type
_entity.pdbx_description
1 polymer ?
#
loop_
_entity_poly.entity_id
_entity_poly.type
_entity_poly.pdbx_seq_one_letter_code
_entity_poly.pdbx_strand_id
1 'polypeptide(L)'
;MYHALMHDAQEIICGDTITPTKRANPTINAEFKKIEAAATHQMVKSAPPFMQDFLAKAFEPGGREQTLVKACDTYAAYIKCRLEVAAGNKVEFGDALERMEESVHLMIESIPELGRIHADFSHGIGLSVDALLDLNSNQ
;
A
#
# COMPACT_ATOMS: atom_id res chain seq x y z
N MET A 1 10.64 5.83 -7.55
CA MET A 1 11.39 5.06 -6.53
C MET A 1 11.42 5.74 -5.17
N TYR A 2 11.85 7.00 -5.03
CA TYR A 2 11.91 7.68 -3.72
C TYR A 2 10.55 7.79 -3.03
N HIS A 3 9.49 8.06 -3.77
CA HIS A 3 8.14 8.07 -3.21
C HIS A 3 7.74 6.71 -2.60
N ALA A 4 8.06 5.60 -3.24
CA ALA A 4 7.77 4.27 -2.70
C ALA A 4 8.46 4.00 -1.34
N LEU A 5 9.63 4.61 -1.11
CA LEU A 5 10.35 4.51 0.17
C LEU A 5 9.82 5.49 1.24
N MET A 6 9.23 6.60 0.80
CA MET A 6 8.91 7.73 1.69
C MET A 6 7.42 7.89 1.97
N HIS A 7 6.53 7.21 1.21
CA HIS A 7 5.09 7.49 1.23
C HIS A 7 4.43 7.35 2.61
N ASP A 8 4.97 6.49 3.48
CA ASP A 8 4.50 6.29 4.85
C ASP A 8 5.52 6.76 5.91
N ALA A 9 6.63 7.39 5.51
CA ALA A 9 7.68 7.78 6.47
C ALA A 9 7.20 8.76 7.54
N GLN A 10 6.17 9.60 7.26
CA GLN A 10 5.54 10.49 8.23
C GLN A 10 4.89 9.74 9.40
N GLU A 11 4.57 8.45 9.24
CA GLU A 11 4.00 7.62 10.30
C GLU A 11 4.97 7.39 11.47
N ILE A 12 6.27 7.60 11.27
CA ILE A 12 7.26 7.63 12.35
C ILE A 12 6.91 8.73 13.39
N ILE A 13 6.29 9.83 12.94
CA ILE A 13 5.90 10.96 13.79
C ILE A 13 4.46 10.82 14.29
N CYS A 14 3.52 10.52 13.40
CA CYS A 14 2.08 10.52 13.75
C CYS A 14 1.52 9.13 14.13
N GLY A 15 2.30 8.08 13.95
CA GLY A 15 1.85 6.69 14.13
C GLY A 15 1.04 6.18 12.95
N ASP A 16 1.12 4.87 12.72
CA ASP A 16 0.23 4.19 11.77
C ASP A 16 -1.13 3.95 12.44
N THR A 17 -2.17 4.44 11.80
CA THR A 17 -3.56 4.26 12.26
C THR A 17 -4.33 3.42 11.27
N ILE A 18 -4.98 2.38 11.76
CA ILE A 18 -5.74 1.43 10.93
C ILE A 18 -6.84 2.14 10.12
N THR A 19 -7.00 1.72 8.87
CA THR A 19 -7.95 2.30 7.91
C THR A 19 -9.39 2.43 8.42
N PRO A 20 -9.98 1.45 9.15
CA PRO A 20 -11.32 1.61 9.71
C PRO A 20 -11.44 2.82 10.65
N THR A 21 -10.42 3.09 11.47
CA THR A 21 -10.40 4.26 12.36
C THR A 21 -10.26 5.56 11.56
N LYS A 22 -9.31 5.62 10.60
CA LYS A 22 -9.14 6.80 9.73
C LYS A 22 -10.42 7.14 8.95
N ARG A 23 -11.23 6.14 8.58
CA ARG A 23 -12.45 6.29 7.77
C ARG A 23 -13.76 6.19 8.56
N ALA A 24 -13.72 6.24 9.89
CA ALA A 24 -14.92 6.12 10.73
C ALA A 24 -16.01 7.17 10.37
N ASN A 25 -15.59 8.38 10.00
CA ASN A 25 -16.46 9.40 9.41
C ASN A 25 -15.63 10.45 8.64
N PRO A 26 -16.27 11.31 7.80
CA PRO A 26 -15.55 12.31 6.99
C PRO A 26 -14.74 13.32 7.82
N THR A 27 -15.21 13.69 9.01
CA THR A 27 -14.52 14.65 9.89
C THR A 27 -13.21 14.05 10.41
N ILE A 28 -13.27 12.82 10.94
CA ILE A 28 -12.09 12.09 11.41
C ILE A 28 -11.09 11.93 10.27
N ASN A 29 -11.54 11.53 9.08
CA ASN A 29 -10.66 11.40 7.92
C ASN A 29 -9.94 12.71 7.58
N ALA A 30 -10.68 13.84 7.60
CA ALA A 30 -10.08 15.14 7.32
C ALA A 30 -9.04 15.55 8.38
N GLU A 31 -9.29 15.26 9.66
CA GLU A 31 -8.34 15.56 10.73
C GLU A 31 -7.08 14.67 10.66
N PHE A 32 -7.21 13.38 10.35
CA PHE A 32 -6.06 12.53 10.13
C PHE A 32 -5.19 13.02 8.97
N LYS A 33 -5.78 13.44 7.86
CA LYS A 33 -5.02 14.05 6.75
C LYS A 33 -4.23 15.29 7.16
N LYS A 34 -4.77 16.12 8.05
CA LYS A 34 -4.04 17.28 8.58
C LYS A 34 -2.87 16.86 9.47
N ILE A 35 -3.06 15.83 10.30
CA ILE A 35 -2.00 15.27 11.15
C ILE A 35 -0.88 14.71 10.28
N GLU A 36 -1.19 13.90 9.27
CA GLU A 36 -0.24 13.34 8.33
C GLU A 36 0.53 14.44 7.56
N ALA A 37 -0.18 15.47 7.08
CA ALA A 37 0.45 16.61 6.42
C ALA A 37 1.37 17.40 7.35
N ALA A 38 0.99 17.59 8.63
CA ALA A 38 1.84 18.25 9.62
C ALA A 38 3.09 17.43 9.93
N ALA A 39 2.95 16.10 10.06
CA ALA A 39 4.05 15.17 10.27
C ALA A 39 5.04 15.18 9.08
N THR A 40 4.52 15.15 7.84
CA THR A 40 5.32 15.28 6.61
C THR A 40 6.11 16.59 6.61
N HIS A 41 5.44 17.70 6.91
CA HIS A 41 6.09 19.01 6.97
C HIS A 41 7.19 19.07 8.03
N GLN A 42 6.96 18.51 9.20
CA GLN A 42 7.96 18.43 10.27
C GLN A 42 9.16 17.59 9.85
N MET A 43 8.92 16.44 9.20
CA MET A 43 10.00 15.59 8.70
C MET A 43 10.85 16.30 7.64
N VAL A 44 10.22 16.95 6.67
CA VAL A 44 10.93 17.74 5.66
C VAL A 44 11.77 18.85 6.32
N LYS A 45 11.20 19.59 7.27
CA LYS A 45 11.92 20.66 7.98
C LYS A 45 13.07 20.18 8.85
N SER A 46 13.03 18.96 9.35
CA SER A 46 14.14 18.40 10.15
C SER A 46 15.38 18.05 9.31
N ALA A 47 15.22 17.95 8.00
CA ALA A 47 16.32 17.67 7.09
C ALA A 47 17.17 18.93 6.80
N PRO A 48 18.45 18.75 6.40
CA PRO A 48 19.28 19.87 5.96
C PRO A 48 18.60 20.67 4.83
N PRO A 49 18.76 22.01 4.79
CA PRO A 49 18.05 22.86 3.82
C PRO A 49 18.18 22.41 2.37
N PHE A 50 19.36 21.94 1.95
CA PHE A 50 19.60 21.48 0.58
C PHE A 50 18.84 20.21 0.20
N MET A 51 18.29 19.46 1.18
CA MET A 51 17.51 18.25 0.95
C MET A 51 15.99 18.47 1.03
N GLN A 52 15.54 19.59 1.57
CA GLN A 52 14.12 19.79 1.89
C GLN A 52 13.22 19.72 0.65
N ASP A 53 13.62 20.41 -0.44
CA ASP A 53 12.86 20.38 -1.71
C ASP A 53 12.81 18.98 -2.32
N PHE A 54 13.89 18.22 -2.23
CA PHE A 54 13.93 16.85 -2.70
C PHE A 54 13.00 15.96 -1.89
N LEU A 55 13.02 16.05 -0.56
CA LEU A 55 12.16 15.28 0.32
C LEU A 55 10.68 15.64 0.14
N ALA A 56 10.35 16.92 0.03
CA ALA A 56 8.97 17.35 -0.23
C ALA A 56 8.42 16.71 -1.52
N LYS A 57 9.21 16.70 -2.60
CA LYS A 57 8.85 16.02 -3.85
C LYS A 57 8.79 14.50 -3.73
N ALA A 58 9.59 13.90 -2.84
CA ALA A 58 9.55 12.46 -2.59
C ALA A 58 8.27 12.02 -1.87
N PHE A 59 7.73 12.87 -0.98
CA PHE A 59 6.44 12.62 -0.35
C PHE A 59 5.26 12.77 -1.30
N GLU A 60 5.26 13.77 -2.16
CA GLU A 60 4.15 14.09 -3.06
C GLU A 60 4.65 14.31 -4.50
N PRO A 61 5.08 13.26 -5.21
CA PRO A 61 5.61 13.40 -6.57
C PRO A 61 4.52 13.78 -7.59
N GLY A 62 3.25 13.47 -7.28
CA GLY A 62 2.14 13.63 -8.22
C GLY A 62 2.18 12.63 -9.40
N GLY A 63 1.17 12.72 -10.25
CA GLY A 63 1.12 12.00 -11.51
C GLY A 63 1.19 10.46 -11.38
N ARG A 64 1.84 9.82 -12.36
CA ARG A 64 1.88 8.35 -12.48
C ARG A 64 2.63 7.67 -11.33
N GLU A 65 3.71 8.26 -10.81
CA GLU A 65 4.48 7.66 -9.71
C GLU A 65 3.61 7.48 -8.46
N GLN A 66 2.85 8.51 -8.09
CA GLN A 66 1.94 8.45 -6.95
C GLN A 66 0.83 7.42 -7.17
N THR A 67 0.26 7.36 -8.39
CA THR A 67 -0.76 6.37 -8.74
C THR A 67 -0.23 4.94 -8.61
N LEU A 68 0.98 4.68 -9.10
CA LEU A 68 1.60 3.35 -9.03
C LEU A 68 1.90 2.93 -7.60
N VAL A 69 2.49 3.81 -6.79
CA VAL A 69 2.80 3.49 -5.38
C VAL A 69 1.52 3.19 -4.62
N LYS A 70 0.47 4.00 -4.78
CA LYS A 70 -0.82 3.74 -4.14
C LYS A 70 -1.48 2.43 -4.60
N ALA A 71 -1.35 2.08 -5.87
CA ALA A 71 -1.87 0.82 -6.39
C ALA A 71 -1.10 -0.37 -5.82
N CYS A 72 0.23 -0.28 -5.73
CA CYS A 72 1.07 -1.32 -5.12
C CYS A 72 0.77 -1.49 -3.62
N ASP A 73 0.59 -0.39 -2.89
CA ASP A 73 0.20 -0.42 -1.47
C ASP A 73 -1.16 -1.11 -1.28
N THR A 74 -2.17 -0.73 -2.07
CA THR A 74 -3.48 -1.39 -2.05
C THR A 74 -3.37 -2.88 -2.40
N TYR A 75 -2.54 -3.24 -3.37
CA TYR A 75 -2.31 -4.62 -3.76
C TYR A 75 -1.59 -5.42 -2.68
N ALA A 76 -0.63 -4.84 -1.98
CA ALA A 76 0.05 -5.47 -0.83
C ALA A 76 -0.95 -5.76 0.31
N ALA A 77 -1.85 -4.82 0.62
CA ALA A 77 -2.91 -5.02 1.59
C ALA A 77 -3.89 -6.14 1.17
N TYR A 78 -4.23 -6.22 -0.12
CA TYR A 78 -5.03 -7.32 -0.68
C TYR A 78 -4.35 -8.68 -0.50
N ILE A 79 -3.04 -8.78 -0.82
CA ILE A 79 -2.26 -10.01 -0.59
C ILE A 79 -2.32 -10.39 0.89
N LYS A 80 -2.12 -9.43 1.79
CA LYS A 80 -2.22 -9.66 3.24
C LYS A 80 -3.57 -10.24 3.63
N CYS A 81 -4.69 -9.66 3.17
CA CYS A 81 -6.03 -10.19 3.45
C CYS A 81 -6.22 -11.61 2.93
N ARG A 82 -5.74 -11.92 1.71
CA ARG A 82 -5.79 -13.28 1.15
C ARG A 82 -5.03 -14.30 2.02
N LEU A 83 -3.82 -13.94 2.45
CA LEU A 83 -3.00 -14.80 3.30
C LEU A 83 -3.65 -15.05 4.66
N GLU A 84 -4.22 -14.03 5.28
CA GLU A 84 -4.92 -14.15 6.57
C GLU A 84 -6.18 -15.04 6.46
N VAL A 85 -6.98 -14.84 5.42
CA VAL A 85 -8.16 -15.67 5.19
C VAL A 85 -7.77 -17.12 4.91
N ALA A 86 -6.73 -17.35 4.11
CA ALA A 86 -6.20 -18.69 3.86
C ALA A 86 -5.65 -19.37 5.13
N ALA A 87 -5.08 -18.59 6.05
CA ALA A 87 -4.65 -19.07 7.37
C ALA A 87 -5.80 -19.32 8.37
N GLY A 88 -7.06 -19.07 7.98
CA GLY A 88 -8.24 -19.28 8.81
C GLY A 88 -8.78 -18.04 9.51
N ASN A 89 -8.15 -16.88 9.35
CA ASN A 89 -8.54 -15.62 10.00
C ASN A 89 -9.66 -14.89 9.22
N LYS A 90 -10.69 -15.65 8.84
CA LYS A 90 -11.77 -15.17 7.99
C LYS A 90 -12.68 -14.16 8.70
N VAL A 91 -12.85 -14.29 10.01
CA VAL A 91 -13.72 -13.39 10.80
C VAL A 91 -13.21 -11.94 10.75
N GLU A 92 -11.90 -11.76 10.84
CA GLU A 92 -11.27 -10.42 10.86
C GLU A 92 -11.02 -9.85 9.45
N PHE A 93 -10.69 -10.70 8.48
CA PHE A 93 -10.21 -10.26 7.16
C PHE A 93 -11.16 -10.57 6.01
N GLY A 94 -12.24 -11.36 6.21
CA GLY A 94 -13.14 -11.77 5.14
C GLY A 94 -13.81 -10.58 4.43
N ASP A 95 -14.48 -9.72 5.20
CA ASP A 95 -15.14 -8.52 4.66
C ASP A 95 -14.15 -7.52 4.04
N ALA A 96 -12.93 -7.44 4.57
CA ALA A 96 -11.89 -6.59 4.00
C ALA A 96 -11.45 -7.14 2.65
N LEU A 97 -11.27 -8.46 2.55
CA LEU A 97 -10.89 -9.13 1.30
C LEU A 97 -11.95 -8.89 0.20
N GLU A 98 -13.23 -9.14 0.49
CA GLU A 98 -14.31 -8.95 -0.47
C GLU A 98 -14.36 -7.51 -1.02
N ARG A 99 -14.25 -6.51 -0.13
CA ARG A 99 -14.20 -5.10 -0.55
C ARG A 99 -12.97 -4.74 -1.39
N MET A 100 -11.85 -5.40 -1.14
CA MET A 100 -10.60 -5.13 -1.87
C MET A 100 -10.55 -5.83 -3.21
N GLU A 101 -11.17 -6.99 -3.36
CA GLU A 101 -11.16 -7.76 -4.61
C GLU A 101 -11.70 -6.94 -5.79
N GLU A 102 -12.85 -6.29 -5.63
CA GLU A 102 -13.42 -5.44 -6.68
C GLU A 102 -12.49 -4.27 -7.04
N SER A 103 -11.98 -3.57 -6.01
CA SER A 103 -11.08 -2.44 -6.21
C SER A 103 -9.78 -2.84 -6.91
N VAL A 104 -9.19 -3.96 -6.49
CA VAL A 104 -7.95 -4.49 -7.06
C VAL A 104 -8.17 -4.97 -8.49
N HIS A 105 -9.32 -5.59 -8.80
CA HIS A 105 -9.64 -6.01 -10.15
C HIS A 105 -9.67 -4.83 -11.13
N LEU A 106 -10.34 -3.74 -10.76
CA LEU A 106 -10.36 -2.50 -11.54
C LEU A 106 -8.95 -1.89 -11.70
N MET A 107 -8.11 -1.96 -10.66
CA MET A 107 -6.73 -1.47 -10.74
C MET A 107 -5.87 -2.33 -11.68
N ILE A 108 -6.02 -3.65 -11.68
CA ILE A 108 -5.31 -4.57 -12.57
C ILE A 108 -5.64 -4.27 -14.03
N GLU A 109 -6.89 -3.96 -14.34
CA GLU A 109 -7.32 -3.60 -15.69
C GLU A 109 -6.82 -2.23 -16.13
N SER A 110 -6.79 -1.26 -15.23
CA SER A 110 -6.46 0.14 -15.55
C SER A 110 -4.97 0.48 -15.46
N ILE A 111 -4.18 -0.32 -14.74
CA ILE A 111 -2.75 -0.11 -14.51
C ILE A 111 -1.96 -1.30 -15.05
N PRO A 112 -1.42 -1.21 -16.28
CA PRO A 112 -0.77 -2.34 -16.95
C PRO A 112 0.40 -2.97 -16.17
N GLU A 113 1.14 -2.17 -15.39
CA GLU A 113 2.23 -2.66 -14.55
C GLU A 113 1.71 -3.57 -13.43
N LEU A 114 0.61 -3.17 -12.78
CA LEU A 114 -0.02 -3.99 -11.74
C LEU A 114 -0.62 -5.26 -12.34
N GLY A 115 -1.23 -5.15 -13.53
CA GLY A 115 -1.74 -6.30 -14.27
C GLY A 115 -0.66 -7.35 -14.56
N ARG A 116 0.53 -6.92 -14.95
CA ARG A 116 1.69 -7.82 -15.14
C ARG A 116 2.14 -8.47 -13.85
N ILE A 117 2.31 -7.68 -12.78
CA ILE A 117 2.66 -8.22 -11.46
C ILE A 117 1.63 -9.25 -11.01
N HIS A 118 0.34 -8.95 -11.17
CA HIS A 118 -0.72 -9.89 -10.81
C HIS A 118 -0.65 -11.18 -11.62
N ALA A 119 -0.47 -11.10 -12.94
CA ALA A 119 -0.37 -12.27 -13.81
C ALA A 119 0.84 -13.15 -13.46
N ASP A 120 1.98 -12.52 -13.16
CA ASP A 120 3.23 -13.24 -12.89
C ASP A 120 3.27 -13.86 -11.49
N PHE A 121 2.66 -13.25 -10.48
CA PHE A 121 2.85 -13.62 -9.07
C PHE A 121 1.60 -14.11 -8.34
N SER A 122 0.37 -13.83 -8.85
CA SER A 122 -0.86 -14.13 -8.10
C SER A 122 -1.08 -15.62 -7.82
N HIS A 123 -0.59 -16.50 -8.70
CA HIS A 123 -0.68 -17.96 -8.56
C HIS A 123 0.19 -18.49 -7.39
N GLY A 124 1.23 -17.75 -6.99
CA GLY A 124 2.09 -18.09 -5.87
C GLY A 124 1.60 -17.62 -4.51
N ILE A 125 0.55 -16.79 -4.46
CA ILE A 125 0.04 -16.23 -3.19
C ILE A 125 -0.55 -17.35 -2.33
N GLY A 126 0.03 -17.55 -1.15
CA GLY A 126 -0.40 -18.58 -0.19
C GLY A 126 0.25 -19.94 -0.37
N LEU A 127 1.16 -20.09 -1.32
CA LEU A 127 1.96 -21.31 -1.46
C LEU A 127 3.14 -21.31 -0.48
N SER A 128 3.54 -22.51 -0.05
CA SER A 128 4.80 -22.69 0.68
C SER A 128 6.01 -22.47 -0.24
N VAL A 129 7.18 -22.24 0.35
CA VAL A 129 8.44 -22.10 -0.41
C VAL A 129 8.69 -23.34 -1.26
N ASP A 130 8.45 -24.55 -0.72
CA ASP A 130 8.64 -25.80 -1.44
C ASP A 130 7.70 -25.89 -2.65
N ALA A 131 6.40 -25.54 -2.48
CA ALA A 131 5.44 -25.52 -3.57
C ALA A 131 5.80 -24.50 -4.67
N LEU A 132 6.39 -23.36 -4.30
CA LEU A 132 6.89 -22.36 -5.28
C LEU A 132 8.11 -22.88 -6.06
N LEU A 133 9.00 -23.65 -5.41
CA LEU A 133 10.14 -24.27 -6.08
C LEU A 133 9.71 -25.37 -7.05
N ASP A 134 8.70 -26.17 -6.69
CA ASP A 134 8.15 -27.22 -7.55
C ASP A 134 7.48 -26.66 -8.81
N LEU A 135 6.82 -25.50 -8.73
CA LEU A 135 6.26 -24.82 -9.89
C LEU A 135 7.32 -24.45 -10.92
N ASN A 136 8.50 -24.02 -10.48
CA ASN A 136 9.61 -23.65 -11.36
C ASN A 136 10.34 -24.85 -11.97
N SER A 137 10.19 -26.04 -11.36
CA SER A 137 10.86 -27.28 -11.84
C SER A 137 10.11 -27.95 -13.00
N ASN A 138 8.87 -27.54 -13.27
CA ASN A 138 8.00 -28.12 -14.30
C ASN A 138 7.82 -27.21 -15.54
N GLN A 139 8.60 -26.14 -15.67
CA GLN A 139 8.69 -25.29 -16.85
C GLN A 139 10.01 -25.55 -17.60
#